data_a38f60572212b1f08420efbf31478da2
#
_entry.id   a38f60572212b1f08420efbf31478da2
#
_cell.length_a   1.000
_cell.length_b   1.000
_cell.length_c   1.000
_cell.angle_alpha   90.00
_cell.angle_beta   90.00
_cell.angle_gamma   90.00
#
_symmetry.space_group_name_H-M   'P 1'
#
loop_
_entity.id
_entity.type
_entity.pdbx_description
1 polymer ?
#
loop_
_entity_poly.entity_id
_entity_poly.type
_entity_poly.pdbx_seq_one_letter_code
_entity_poly.pdbx_strand_id
1 'polypeptide(L)'
;MLALPGSLYLRQGDEIALSDSDKPTAPLELADMVAEHTQVQSSQFGSPTATVRHAAHVRHEYNLACAPLAFVTGLEWCPPQTLSFLVRGVLVVVNTSDSPVTLPAEAKVLLSSQPLRQEEGRPLVPPATTTWLEATTVA
;
A
#
# COMPACT_ATOMS: atom_id res chain seq x y z
N MET A 1 3.61 -1.56 5.90
CA MET A 1 3.06 -1.89 7.23
C MET A 1 1.66 -2.53 7.16
N LEU A 2 0.67 -1.92 6.56
CA LEU A 2 -0.73 -2.41 6.55
C LEU A 2 -0.90 -3.83 5.97
N ALA A 3 -0.01 -4.29 5.10
CA ALA A 3 -0.02 -5.64 4.56
C ALA A 3 0.53 -6.73 5.51
N LEU A 4 1.23 -6.33 6.58
CA LEU A 4 1.88 -7.29 7.47
C LEU A 4 0.87 -7.94 8.44
N PRO A 5 1.06 -9.22 8.83
CA PRO A 5 0.27 -9.86 9.87
C PRO A 5 0.43 -9.19 11.23
N GLY A 6 -0.47 -9.49 12.14
CA GLY A 6 -0.45 -8.98 13.51
C GLY A 6 -1.24 -7.69 13.70
N SER A 7 -1.12 -7.12 14.89
CA SER A 7 -1.77 -5.85 15.21
C SER A 7 -1.04 -4.69 14.56
N LEU A 8 -1.80 -3.74 14.04
CA LEU A 8 -1.29 -2.53 13.45
C LEU A 8 -1.60 -1.33 14.34
N TYR A 9 -0.60 -0.55 14.63
CA TYR A 9 -0.72 0.72 15.33
C TYR A 9 -0.31 1.85 14.40
N LEU A 10 -1.23 2.77 14.14
CA LEU A 10 -0.95 4.03 13.45
C LEU A 10 -0.86 5.13 14.49
N ARG A 11 0.16 5.97 14.41
CA ARG A 11 0.25 7.18 15.21
C ARG A 11 -0.70 8.22 14.62
N GLN A 12 -1.29 9.02 15.49
CA GLN A 12 -2.12 10.14 15.04
C GLN A 12 -1.32 11.07 14.11
N GLY A 13 -1.87 11.30 12.91
CA GLY A 13 -1.22 12.04 11.84
C GLY A 13 -0.57 11.19 10.74
N ASP A 14 -0.29 9.91 10.98
CA ASP A 14 0.28 9.01 9.94
C ASP A 14 -0.71 8.79 8.79
N GLU A 15 -2.00 8.82 9.08
CA GLU A 15 -3.10 8.66 8.11
C GLU A 15 -3.20 9.82 7.11
N ILE A 16 -2.65 10.98 7.46
CA ILE A 16 -2.56 12.16 6.57
C ILE A 16 -1.14 12.42 6.08
N ALA A 17 -0.22 11.48 6.33
CA ALA A 17 1.21 11.58 6.02
C ALA A 17 1.91 12.79 6.65
N LEU A 18 1.49 13.18 7.86
CA LEU A 18 2.12 14.27 8.61
C LEU A 18 3.50 13.83 9.11
N SER A 19 4.54 14.61 8.82
CA SER A 19 5.88 14.32 9.32
C SER A 19 5.99 14.61 10.83
N ASP A 20 6.92 13.95 11.51
CA ASP A 20 7.10 14.17 12.96
C ASP A 20 7.53 15.60 13.30
N SER A 21 8.18 16.30 12.36
CA SER A 21 8.56 17.71 12.50
C SER A 21 7.36 18.67 12.44
N ASP A 22 6.29 18.25 11.79
CA ASP A 22 5.10 19.10 11.56
C ASP A 22 4.00 18.83 12.59
N LYS A 23 4.18 17.81 13.44
CA LYS A 23 3.21 17.46 14.49
C LYS A 23 3.28 18.47 15.64
N PRO A 24 2.16 19.11 16.00
CA PRO A 24 2.13 19.97 17.19
C PRO A 24 2.41 19.19 18.47
N THR A 25 2.99 19.85 19.45
CA THR A 25 3.32 19.23 20.74
C THR A 25 2.07 19.01 21.59
N ALA A 26 1.04 19.85 21.40
CA ALA A 26 -0.22 19.74 22.14
C ALA A 26 -1.15 18.70 21.50
N PRO A 27 -1.62 17.67 22.23
CA PRO A 27 -2.45 16.60 21.67
C PRO A 27 -3.78 17.10 21.08
N LEU A 28 -4.39 18.14 21.62
CA LEU A 28 -5.64 18.70 21.11
C LEU A 28 -5.43 19.40 19.76
N GLU A 29 -4.37 20.17 19.60
CA GLU A 29 -4.02 20.84 18.34
C GLU A 29 -3.74 19.80 17.24
N LEU A 30 -3.08 18.68 17.58
CA LEU A 30 -2.85 17.59 16.65
C LEU A 30 -4.17 16.94 16.23
N ALA A 31 -5.09 16.72 17.17
CA ALA A 31 -6.39 16.12 16.88
C ALA A 31 -7.23 17.01 15.93
N ASP A 32 -7.26 18.31 16.16
CA ASP A 32 -7.97 19.27 15.31
C ASP A 32 -7.36 19.33 13.91
N MET A 33 -6.02 19.38 13.81
CA MET A 33 -5.31 19.37 12.54
C MET A 33 -5.60 18.08 11.75
N VAL A 34 -5.55 16.92 12.40
CA VAL A 34 -5.85 15.63 11.76
C VAL A 34 -7.30 15.59 11.27
N ALA A 35 -8.25 16.06 12.08
CA ALA A 35 -9.67 16.09 11.70
C ALA A 35 -9.90 16.96 10.46
N GLU A 36 -9.33 18.15 10.42
CA GLU A 36 -9.44 19.06 9.28
C GLU A 36 -8.83 18.47 8.00
N HIS A 37 -7.58 17.98 8.08
CA HIS A 37 -6.90 17.38 6.94
C HIS A 37 -7.60 16.10 6.45
N THR A 38 -8.10 15.26 7.35
CA THR A 38 -8.85 14.06 7.01
C THR A 38 -10.12 14.40 6.24
N GLN A 39 -10.84 15.45 6.65
CA GLN A 39 -12.04 15.88 5.94
C GLN A 39 -11.74 16.32 4.51
N VAL A 40 -10.68 17.11 4.32
CA VAL A 40 -10.25 17.55 2.98
C VAL A 40 -9.74 16.38 2.14
N GLN A 41 -8.84 15.56 2.69
CA GLN A 41 -8.22 14.45 1.96
C GLN A 41 -9.18 13.30 1.64
N SER A 42 -10.20 13.08 2.45
CA SER A 42 -11.15 11.97 2.25
C SER A 42 -11.93 12.05 0.93
N SER A 43 -12.07 13.25 0.37
CA SER A 43 -12.70 13.51 -0.92
C SER A 43 -11.72 13.46 -2.10
N GLN A 44 -10.42 13.39 -1.84
CA GLN A 44 -9.38 13.40 -2.88
C GLN A 44 -8.92 11.98 -3.18
N PHE A 45 -9.15 11.52 -4.42
CA PHE A 45 -8.66 10.23 -4.89
C PHE A 45 -7.12 10.20 -4.85
N GLY A 46 -6.55 9.12 -4.29
CA GLY A 46 -5.10 8.94 -4.18
C GLY A 46 -4.44 9.73 -3.05
N SER A 47 -5.21 10.41 -2.19
CA SER A 47 -4.66 11.04 -0.99
C SER A 47 -4.15 10.00 0.02
N PRO A 48 -3.24 10.37 0.95
CA PRO A 48 -2.77 9.48 2.01
C PRO A 48 -3.91 8.86 2.81
N THR A 49 -4.89 9.66 3.22
CA THR A 49 -6.07 9.19 3.97
C THR A 49 -6.89 8.19 3.18
N ALA A 50 -7.15 8.44 1.88
CA ALA A 50 -7.89 7.50 1.03
C ALA A 50 -7.13 6.20 0.86
N THR A 51 -5.81 6.25 0.68
CA THR A 51 -4.94 5.08 0.55
C THR A 51 -4.92 4.26 1.84
N VAL A 52 -4.76 4.87 3.00
CA VAL A 52 -4.78 4.19 4.30
C VAL A 52 -6.14 3.54 4.56
N ARG A 53 -7.24 4.24 4.28
CA ARG A 53 -8.60 3.71 4.43
C ARG A 53 -8.82 2.49 3.53
N HIS A 54 -8.43 2.58 2.27
CA HIS A 54 -8.55 1.46 1.33
C HIS A 54 -7.69 0.27 1.77
N ALA A 55 -6.44 0.51 2.18
CA ALA A 55 -5.57 -0.53 2.69
C ALA A 55 -6.13 -1.22 3.95
N ALA A 56 -6.74 -0.46 4.86
CA ALA A 56 -7.41 -1.02 6.04
C ALA A 56 -8.61 -1.88 5.65
N HIS A 57 -9.37 -1.46 4.64
CA HIS A 57 -10.50 -2.23 4.11
C HIS A 57 -10.04 -3.56 3.51
N VAL A 58 -9.06 -3.55 2.60
CA VAL A 58 -8.48 -4.77 2.01
C VAL A 58 -7.89 -5.67 3.08
N ARG A 59 -7.18 -5.08 4.06
CA ARG A 59 -6.64 -5.82 5.22
C ARG A 59 -7.73 -6.58 5.98
N HIS A 60 -8.86 -5.96 6.21
CA HIS A 60 -9.99 -6.57 6.89
C HIS A 60 -10.67 -7.64 6.03
N GLU A 61 -10.95 -7.33 4.77
CA GLU A 61 -11.59 -8.22 3.80
C GLU A 61 -10.81 -9.54 3.64
N TYR A 62 -9.50 -9.46 3.47
CA TYR A 62 -8.63 -10.62 3.34
C TYR A 62 -8.15 -11.20 4.67
N ASN A 63 -8.55 -10.62 5.80
CA ASN A 63 -8.15 -11.06 7.15
C ASN A 63 -6.62 -11.21 7.30
N LEU A 64 -5.86 -10.22 6.84
CA LEU A 64 -4.40 -10.28 6.79
C LEU A 64 -3.76 -10.32 8.19
N ALA A 65 -4.45 -9.80 9.20
CA ALA A 65 -3.94 -9.76 10.58
C ALA A 65 -3.61 -11.15 11.14
N CYS A 66 -4.37 -12.17 10.76
CA CYS A 66 -4.27 -13.53 11.29
C CYS A 66 -3.63 -14.52 10.29
N ALA A 67 -3.06 -14.02 9.20
CA ALA A 67 -2.50 -14.86 8.16
C ALA A 67 -0.98 -15.03 8.30
N PRO A 68 -0.42 -16.19 7.93
CA PRO A 68 1.03 -16.32 7.81
C PRO A 68 1.54 -15.48 6.65
N LEU A 69 2.79 -15.03 6.77
CA LEU A 69 3.53 -14.33 5.74
C LEU A 69 4.58 -15.26 5.14
N ALA A 70 4.68 -15.31 3.83
CA ALA A 70 5.75 -16.01 3.12
C ALA A 70 6.40 -15.08 2.10
N PHE A 71 7.73 -15.00 2.11
CA PHE A 71 8.45 -14.32 1.03
C PHE A 71 8.33 -15.13 -0.26
N VAL A 72 8.15 -14.41 -1.37
CA VAL A 72 8.04 -15.00 -2.70
C VAL A 72 9.23 -14.56 -3.53
N THR A 73 9.92 -15.53 -4.11
CA THR A 73 11.07 -15.31 -4.99
C THR A 73 10.89 -16.06 -6.30
N GLY A 74 11.57 -15.62 -7.36
CA GLY A 74 11.54 -16.33 -8.63
C GLY A 74 10.30 -16.08 -9.49
N LEU A 75 9.57 -15.01 -9.23
CA LEU A 75 8.54 -14.54 -10.17
C LEU A 75 9.22 -13.99 -11.42
N GLU A 76 8.93 -14.56 -12.59
CA GLU A 76 9.62 -14.23 -13.85
C GLU A 76 9.49 -12.74 -14.23
N TRP A 77 8.36 -12.12 -13.87
CA TRP A 77 8.08 -10.71 -14.16
C TRP A 77 8.61 -9.76 -13.07
N CYS A 78 9.14 -10.29 -11.97
CA CYS A 78 9.54 -9.51 -10.79
C CYS A 78 11.07 -9.46 -10.69
N PRO A 79 11.71 -8.29 -10.93
CA PRO A 79 13.15 -8.16 -10.84
C PRO A 79 13.70 -8.50 -9.46
N PRO A 80 14.94 -8.97 -9.34
CA PRO A 80 15.54 -9.36 -8.05
C PRO A 80 15.67 -8.22 -7.04
N GLN A 81 15.59 -6.95 -7.50
CA GLN A 81 15.62 -5.77 -6.65
C GLN A 81 14.23 -5.40 -6.08
N THR A 82 13.22 -6.23 -6.31
CA THR A 82 11.89 -6.05 -5.71
C THR A 82 11.72 -6.98 -4.52
N LEU A 83 11.02 -6.49 -3.50
CA LEU A 83 10.61 -7.33 -2.38
C LEU A 83 9.18 -7.81 -2.64
N SER A 84 8.97 -9.12 -2.63
CA SER A 84 7.63 -9.68 -2.74
C SER A 84 7.34 -10.68 -1.64
N PHE A 85 6.12 -10.61 -1.11
CA PHE A 85 5.64 -11.53 -0.09
C PHE A 85 4.14 -11.77 -0.22
N LEU A 86 3.76 -12.97 0.14
CA LEU A 86 2.37 -13.43 0.14
C LEU A 86 1.83 -13.41 1.57
N VAL A 87 0.66 -12.79 1.73
CA VAL A 87 -0.13 -12.89 2.95
C VAL A 87 -1.54 -13.28 2.54
N ARG A 88 -1.90 -14.54 2.82
CA ARG A 88 -3.21 -15.16 2.51
C ARG A 88 -3.64 -14.98 1.03
N GLY A 89 -4.09 -14.48 0.36
CA GLY A 89 -4.44 -14.32 -1.07
C GLY A 89 -3.98 -13.00 -1.65
N VAL A 90 -3.20 -12.24 -0.88
CA VAL A 90 -2.64 -10.97 -1.32
C VAL A 90 -1.14 -11.10 -1.53
N LEU A 91 -0.70 -10.90 -2.77
CA LEU A 91 0.71 -10.73 -3.10
C LEU A 91 1.07 -9.25 -3.02
N VAL A 92 1.99 -8.95 -2.13
CA VAL A 92 2.52 -7.59 -1.98
C VAL A 92 3.84 -7.50 -2.73
N VAL A 93 3.96 -6.50 -3.57
CA VAL A 93 5.17 -6.19 -4.35
C VAL A 93 5.64 -4.80 -3.97
N VAL A 94 6.87 -4.71 -3.50
CA VAL A 94 7.53 -3.45 -3.17
C VAL A 94 8.63 -3.22 -4.19
N ASN A 95 8.45 -2.28 -5.08
CA ASN A 95 9.47 -1.93 -6.06
C ASN A 95 10.51 -1.02 -5.42
N THR A 96 11.65 -1.59 -5.05
CA THR A 96 12.80 -0.88 -4.48
C THR A 96 13.87 -0.56 -5.53
N SER A 97 13.61 -0.89 -6.80
CA SER A 97 14.51 -0.56 -7.91
C SER A 97 14.27 0.85 -8.45
N ASP A 98 15.20 1.34 -9.25
CA ASP A 98 15.11 2.63 -9.96
C ASP A 98 14.32 2.56 -11.27
N SER A 99 13.81 1.35 -11.62
CA SER A 99 13.07 1.10 -12.85
C SER A 99 11.65 0.64 -12.55
N PRO A 100 10.67 0.92 -13.43
CA PRO A 100 9.32 0.41 -13.26
C PRO A 100 9.29 -1.10 -13.45
N VAL A 101 8.37 -1.76 -12.75
CA VAL A 101 8.10 -3.21 -12.85
C VAL A 101 6.80 -3.43 -13.61
N THR A 102 6.85 -4.19 -14.70
CA THR A 102 5.68 -4.54 -15.50
C THR A 102 4.97 -5.73 -14.87
N LEU A 103 3.70 -5.54 -14.52
CA LEU A 103 2.86 -6.63 -14.01
C LEU A 103 2.32 -7.50 -15.16
N PRO A 104 1.93 -8.76 -14.88
CA PRO A 104 1.14 -9.56 -15.81
C PRO A 104 -0.14 -8.81 -16.25
N ALA A 105 -0.58 -9.04 -17.49
CA ALA A 105 -1.76 -8.35 -18.02
C ALA A 105 -3.04 -8.67 -17.25
N GLU A 106 -3.14 -9.89 -16.71
CA GLU A 106 -4.25 -10.39 -15.89
C GLU A 106 -4.17 -9.98 -14.42
N ALA A 107 -3.09 -9.27 -14.01
CA ALA A 107 -2.89 -8.90 -12.62
C ALA A 107 -4.01 -8.00 -12.10
N LYS A 108 -4.74 -8.47 -11.11
CA LYS A 108 -5.75 -7.69 -10.42
C LYS A 108 -5.13 -6.89 -9.29
N VAL A 109 -5.05 -5.60 -9.48
CA VAL A 109 -4.52 -4.66 -8.48
C VAL A 109 -5.59 -4.37 -7.43
N LEU A 110 -5.30 -4.68 -6.18
CA LEU A 110 -6.16 -4.37 -5.03
C LEU A 110 -5.87 -2.97 -4.48
N LEU A 111 -4.59 -2.61 -4.45
CA LEU A 111 -4.12 -1.33 -3.91
C LEU A 111 -2.76 -0.99 -4.51
N SER A 112 -2.49 0.30 -4.69
CA SER A 112 -1.14 0.81 -4.96
C SER A 112 -0.89 2.10 -4.18
N SER A 113 0.33 2.27 -3.67
CA SER A 113 0.73 3.49 -2.94
C SER A 113 0.92 4.69 -3.85
N GLN A 114 1.07 4.47 -5.15
CA GLN A 114 1.11 5.50 -6.19
C GLN A 114 0.25 5.08 -7.39
N PRO A 115 -0.22 6.02 -8.20
CA PRO A 115 -0.94 5.71 -9.43
C PRO A 115 -0.10 4.84 -10.36
N LEU A 116 -0.66 3.74 -10.83
CA LEU A 116 -0.02 2.88 -11.81
C LEU A 116 -0.20 3.46 -13.22
N ARG A 117 0.85 3.39 -14.01
CA ARG A 117 0.78 3.67 -15.45
C ARG A 117 0.42 2.39 -16.20
N GLN A 118 -0.03 2.52 -17.41
CA GLN A 118 -0.23 1.38 -18.29
C GLN A 118 0.68 1.53 -19.52
N GLU A 119 1.31 0.44 -19.90
CA GLU A 119 2.10 0.32 -21.11
C GLU A 119 1.71 -0.98 -21.80
N GLU A 120 1.30 -0.90 -23.06
CA GLU A 120 0.84 -2.04 -23.85
C GLU A 120 -0.25 -2.88 -23.16
N GLY A 121 -1.15 -2.23 -22.40
CA GLY A 121 -2.22 -2.90 -21.67
C GLY A 121 -1.79 -3.58 -20.37
N ARG A 122 -0.55 -3.41 -19.93
CA ARG A 122 -0.03 -3.96 -18.68
C ARG A 122 0.19 -2.85 -17.65
N PRO A 123 -0.17 -3.08 -16.38
CA PRO A 123 0.13 -2.12 -15.34
C PRO A 123 1.63 -2.07 -15.06
N LEU A 124 2.14 -0.85 -14.85
CA LEU A 124 3.52 -0.57 -14.46
C LEU A 124 3.55 -0.05 -13.02
N VAL A 125 4.33 -0.71 -12.18
CA VAL A 125 4.62 -0.29 -10.81
C VAL A 125 5.83 0.62 -10.81
N PRO A 126 5.68 1.94 -10.54
CA PRO A 126 6.80 2.87 -10.51
C PRO A 126 7.85 2.51 -9.44
N PRO A 127 9.07 3.09 -9.52
CA PRO A 127 10.02 3.06 -8.40
C PRO A 127 9.41 3.53 -7.08
N ALA A 128 9.93 3.06 -5.97
CA ALA A 128 9.50 3.41 -4.61
C ALA A 128 7.98 3.22 -4.37
N THR A 129 7.37 2.23 -5.03
CA THR A 129 5.93 1.96 -4.97
C THR A 129 5.65 0.58 -4.40
N THR A 130 4.66 0.51 -3.53
CA THR A 130 4.11 -0.75 -3.01
C THR A 130 2.76 -1.02 -3.66
N THR A 131 2.59 -2.22 -4.21
CA THR A 131 1.35 -2.65 -4.86
C THR A 131 0.87 -3.97 -4.28
N TRP A 132 -0.42 -4.07 -4.01
CA TRP A 132 -1.07 -5.30 -3.54
C TRP A 132 -1.88 -5.89 -4.67
N LEU A 133 -1.66 -7.17 -4.94
CA LEU A 133 -2.27 -7.91 -6.02
C LEU A 133 -3.08 -9.09 -5.47
N GLU A 134 -4.13 -9.46 -6.16
CA GLU A 134 -4.79 -10.73 -5.90
C GLU A 134 -3.90 -11.87 -6.39
N ALA A 135 -3.42 -12.71 -5.47
CA ALA A 135 -2.37 -13.71 -5.77
C ALA A 135 -2.77 -14.72 -6.86
N THR A 136 -4.04 -15.06 -6.97
CA THR A 136 -4.56 -15.99 -7.96
C THR A 136 -4.44 -15.50 -9.40
N THR A 137 -4.22 -14.22 -9.62
CA THR A 137 -4.13 -13.60 -10.95
C THR A 137 -2.69 -13.43 -11.45
N VAL A 138 -1.70 -13.74 -10.62
CA VAL A 138 -0.27 -13.48 -10.91
C VAL A 138 0.64 -14.68 -10.63
N ALA A 139 0.05 -15.79 -10.33
CA ALA A 139 0.76 -17.05 -10.10
C ALA A 139 1.29 -17.67 -11.40
#